data_276fdc7f5bef4f4e6bed06d8d0d4bea8
#
_entry.id   276fdc7f5bef4f4e6bed06d8d0d4bea8
#
_cell.length_a   1.000
_cell.length_b   1.000
_cell.length_c   1.000
_cell.angle_alpha   90.00
_cell.angle_beta   90.00
_cell.angle_gamma   90.00
#
_symmetry.space_group_name_H-M   'P 1'
#
loop_
_entity.id
_entity.type
_entity.pdbx_description
1 polymer ?
#
loop_
_entity_poly.entity_id
_entity_poly.type
_entity_poly.pdbx_seq_one_letter_code
_entity_poly.pdbx_strand_id
1 'polypeptide(L)'
;MLRTVGIAALLTLAPTFVGPAFARQCPQDMAAIDKAMQTAQLSASDKQKVMDLRKQGKELHKAGNHSESEKVLDQAKKMLKI
;
A
#
# COMPACT_ATOMS: atom_id res chain seq x y z
N MET A 1 -12.91 41.85 17.47
CA MET A 1 -12.72 41.39 17.30
C MET A 1 -12.22 40.39 17.14
N LEU A 2 -11.96 40.04 17.08
CA LEU A 2 -11.52 39.25 16.99
C LEU A 2 -11.41 38.33 16.54
N ARG A 3 -11.51 38.05 16.44
CA ARG A 3 -11.58 37.30 16.12
C ARG A 3 -11.08 36.54 15.72
N THR A 4 -10.97 36.37 15.55
CA THR A 4 -10.66 35.68 15.22
C THR A 4 -10.29 34.78 15.19
N VAL A 5 -10.22 34.58 15.25
CA VAL A 5 -10.07 33.86 15.34
C VAL A 5 -9.81 32.79 15.16
N GLY A 6 -9.98 32.45 15.38
CA GLY A 6 -9.90 31.23 15.46
C GLY A 6 -9.69 30.48 14.53
N ILE A 7 -10.04 30.56 14.06
CA ILE A 7 -9.91 30.10 13.08
C ILE A 7 -8.99 29.24 12.93
N ALA A 8 -8.27 29.49 13.10
CA ALA A 8 -7.27 28.74 13.04
C ALA A 8 -7.56 27.37 13.22
N ALA A 9 -8.11 27.20 14.06
CA ALA A 9 -8.44 25.94 14.33
C ALA A 9 -8.47 25.05 13.23
N LEU A 10 -8.99 25.34 12.42
CA LEU A 10 -9.24 24.57 11.39
C LEU A 10 -8.18 23.82 10.91
N LEU A 11 -7.33 24.26 10.77
CA LEU A 11 -6.27 23.74 10.31
C LEU A 11 -5.98 22.47 10.82
N THR A 12 -6.06 22.33 11.87
CA THR A 12 -5.70 21.13 12.47
C THR A 12 -6.25 19.93 11.79
N LEU A 13 -7.13 20.08 10.99
CA LEU A 13 -7.73 18.97 10.37
C LEU A 13 -6.83 18.30 9.41
N ALA A 14 -6.08 18.96 8.76
CA ALA A 14 -5.22 18.40 7.77
C ALA A 14 -4.44 17.16 8.22
N PRO A 15 -3.84 17.17 9.34
CA PRO A 15 -3.00 16.05 9.75
C PRO A 15 -3.70 14.70 9.78
N THR A 16 -4.94 14.73 10.00
CA THR A 16 -5.63 13.47 10.18
C THR A 16 -5.72 12.62 8.93
N PHE A 17 -5.46 13.17 7.80
CA PHE A 17 -5.60 12.41 6.58
C PHE A 17 -4.43 11.50 6.26
N VAL A 18 -3.34 11.73 6.87
CA VAL A 18 -2.15 10.97 6.55
C VAL A 18 -2.30 9.49 6.85
N GLY A 19 -2.83 9.14 7.97
CA GLY A 19 -3.00 7.75 8.35
C GLY A 19 -3.84 6.93 7.41
N PRO A 20 -5.02 7.37 7.07
CA PRO A 20 -5.87 6.58 6.17
C PRO A 20 -5.25 6.35 4.79
N ALA A 21 -4.56 7.34 4.27
CA ALA A 21 -3.94 7.20 2.97
C ALA A 21 -2.88 6.12 2.99
N PHE A 22 -2.12 6.06 4.05
CA PHE A 22 -1.07 5.06 4.18
C PHE A 22 -1.66 3.67 4.29
N ALA A 23 -2.71 3.51 5.05
CA ALA A 23 -3.34 2.21 5.23
C ALA A 23 -3.96 1.67 3.95
N ARG A 24 -4.32 2.54 3.01
CA ARG A 24 -4.92 2.10 1.78
C ARG A 24 -3.91 1.64 0.73
N GLN A 25 -2.65 1.94 0.93
CA GLN A 25 -1.65 1.62 -0.07
C GLN A 25 -1.52 0.13 -0.32
N CYS A 26 -1.56 -0.68 0.72
CA CYS A 26 -1.41 -2.13 0.56
C CYS A 26 -2.49 -2.75 -0.32
N PRO A 27 -3.77 -2.45 -0.13
CA PRO A 27 -4.79 -2.99 -1.03
C PRO A 27 -4.61 -2.55 -2.49
N GLN A 28 -4.17 -1.32 -2.71
CA GLN A 28 -3.91 -0.84 -4.06
C GLN A 28 -2.74 -1.59 -4.70
N ASP A 29 -1.71 -1.84 -3.92
CA ASP A 29 -0.55 -2.58 -4.40
C ASP A 29 -0.94 -4.02 -4.75
N MET A 30 -1.75 -4.65 -3.92
CA MET A 30 -2.21 -6.01 -4.19
C MET A 30 -3.03 -6.07 -5.49
N ALA A 31 -3.88 -5.08 -5.71
CA ALA A 31 -4.67 -5.02 -6.92
C ALA A 31 -3.79 -4.81 -8.15
N ALA A 32 -2.77 -3.97 -8.03
CA ALA A 32 -1.83 -3.73 -9.12
C ALA A 32 -1.06 -4.99 -9.46
N ILE A 33 -0.66 -5.75 -8.45
CA ILE A 33 0.04 -7.00 -8.64
C ILE A 33 -0.86 -8.00 -9.37
N ASP A 34 -2.11 -8.13 -8.94
CA ASP A 34 -3.04 -9.06 -9.58
C ASP A 34 -3.26 -8.71 -11.04
N LYS A 35 -3.40 -7.43 -11.32
CA LYS A 35 -3.62 -6.98 -12.69
C LYS A 35 -2.39 -7.26 -13.55
N ALA A 36 -1.21 -6.96 -13.04
CA ALA A 36 0.01 -7.18 -13.78
C ALA A 36 0.29 -8.64 -14.03
N MET A 37 -0.11 -9.51 -13.11
CA MET A 37 0.08 -10.94 -13.25
C MET A 37 -0.68 -11.52 -14.44
N GLN A 38 -1.75 -10.87 -14.86
CA GLN A 38 -2.55 -11.37 -15.98
C GLN A 38 -1.79 -11.28 -17.30
N THR A 39 -0.88 -10.33 -17.41
CA THR A 39 -0.13 -10.14 -18.65
C THR A 39 1.37 -10.35 -18.49
N ALA A 40 1.83 -10.62 -17.29
CA ALA A 40 3.26 -10.76 -17.04
C ALA A 40 3.81 -12.01 -17.72
N GLN A 41 5.01 -11.85 -18.28
CA GLN A 41 5.66 -12.98 -18.92
C GLN A 41 6.82 -13.42 -18.05
N LEU A 42 6.48 -14.02 -16.93
CA LEU A 42 7.45 -14.51 -15.99
C LEU A 42 7.51 -16.04 -16.08
N SER A 43 8.65 -16.60 -15.66
CA SER A 43 8.75 -18.03 -15.53
C SER A 43 7.79 -18.52 -14.46
N ALA A 44 7.50 -19.81 -14.46
CA ALA A 44 6.61 -20.38 -13.46
C ALA A 44 7.11 -20.16 -12.05
N SER A 45 8.43 -20.27 -11.85
CA SER A 45 8.98 -20.06 -10.51
C SER A 45 8.92 -18.61 -10.10
N ASP A 46 9.10 -17.67 -11.02
CA ASP A 46 8.99 -16.25 -10.71
C ASP A 46 7.55 -15.88 -10.40
N LYS A 47 6.60 -16.44 -11.15
CA LYS A 47 5.19 -16.19 -10.85
C LYS A 47 4.84 -16.70 -9.45
N GLN A 48 5.34 -17.86 -9.09
CA GLN A 48 5.09 -18.43 -7.77
C GLN A 48 5.67 -17.51 -6.70
N LYS A 49 6.85 -16.98 -6.94
CA LYS A 49 7.48 -16.08 -5.99
C LYS A 49 6.69 -14.79 -5.81
N VAL A 50 6.17 -14.24 -6.89
CA VAL A 50 5.33 -13.04 -6.81
C VAL A 50 4.08 -13.34 -5.99
N MET A 51 3.45 -14.49 -6.23
CA MET A 51 2.26 -14.86 -5.49
C MET A 51 2.56 -15.07 -4.00
N ASP A 52 3.71 -15.64 -3.69
CA ASP A 52 4.12 -15.82 -2.30
C ASP A 52 4.34 -14.47 -1.62
N LEU A 53 4.98 -13.54 -2.31
CA LEU A 53 5.19 -12.20 -1.78
C LEU A 53 3.86 -11.48 -1.55
N ARG A 54 2.94 -11.63 -2.49
CA ARG A 54 1.62 -11.04 -2.34
C ARG A 54 0.89 -11.60 -1.13
N LYS A 55 0.99 -12.91 -0.94
CA LYS A 55 0.36 -13.55 0.21
C LYS A 55 0.97 -13.05 1.51
N GLN A 56 2.30 -12.96 1.57
CA GLN A 56 2.96 -12.42 2.75
C GLN A 56 2.53 -10.99 3.02
N GLY A 57 2.45 -10.18 1.98
CA GLY A 57 2.02 -8.80 2.13
C GLY A 57 0.62 -8.71 2.69
N LYS A 58 -0.28 -9.57 2.23
CA LYS A 58 -1.65 -9.61 2.71
C LYS A 58 -1.69 -10.00 4.19
N GLU A 59 -0.92 -11.01 4.59
CA GLU A 59 -0.89 -11.44 5.98
C GLU A 59 -0.33 -10.36 6.89
N LEU A 60 0.74 -9.71 6.45
CA LEU A 60 1.32 -8.62 7.22
C LEU A 60 0.36 -7.45 7.36
N HIS A 61 -0.38 -7.16 6.30
CA HIS A 61 -1.37 -6.10 6.33
C HIS A 61 -2.47 -6.41 7.35
N LYS A 62 -2.96 -7.64 7.36
CA LYS A 62 -3.98 -8.06 8.32
C LYS A 62 -3.48 -8.00 9.75
N ALA A 63 -2.19 -8.25 9.94
CA ALA A 63 -1.60 -8.21 11.27
C ALA A 63 -1.29 -6.79 11.75
N GLY A 64 -1.51 -5.81 10.91
CA GLY A 64 -1.23 -4.43 11.26
C GLY A 64 0.19 -3.98 10.96
N ASN A 65 0.99 -4.85 10.36
CA ASN A 65 2.38 -4.52 10.02
C ASN A 65 2.45 -3.89 8.63
N HIS A 66 1.93 -2.68 8.52
CA HIS A 66 1.78 -2.04 7.22
C HIS A 66 3.12 -1.73 6.54
N SER A 67 4.12 -1.32 7.29
CA SER A 67 5.44 -1.06 6.73
C SER A 67 6.05 -2.29 6.09
N GLU A 68 6.00 -3.40 6.80
CA GLU A 68 6.55 -4.66 6.29
C GLU A 68 5.74 -5.17 5.11
N SER A 69 4.44 -5.00 5.18
CA SER A 69 3.56 -5.38 4.08
C SER A 69 3.96 -4.62 2.82
N GLU A 70 4.18 -3.32 2.93
CA GLU A 70 4.57 -2.52 1.78
C GLU A 70 5.91 -2.95 1.20
N LYS A 71 6.87 -3.30 2.05
CA LYS A 71 8.17 -3.75 1.57
C LYS A 71 8.05 -5.04 0.76
N VAL A 72 7.26 -5.97 1.24
CA VAL A 72 7.08 -7.25 0.58
C VAL A 72 6.33 -7.05 -0.75
N LEU A 73 5.30 -6.23 -0.73
CA LEU A 73 4.54 -5.95 -1.95
C LEU A 73 5.38 -5.20 -2.98
N ASP A 74 6.28 -4.33 -2.52
CA ASP A 74 7.20 -3.63 -3.40
C ASP A 74 8.13 -4.62 -4.11
N GLN A 75 8.59 -5.64 -3.40
CA GLN A 75 9.41 -6.66 -4.03
C GLN A 75 8.67 -7.36 -5.15
N ALA A 76 7.40 -7.68 -4.91
CA ALA A 76 6.57 -8.30 -5.93
C ALA A 76 6.40 -7.38 -7.14
N LYS A 77 6.15 -6.10 -6.88
CA LYS A 77 6.00 -5.12 -7.95
C LYS A 77 7.27 -4.98 -8.77
N LYS A 78 8.43 -5.02 -8.12
CA LYS A 78 9.69 -4.93 -8.84
C LYS A 78 9.89 -6.13 -9.75
N MET A 79 9.50 -7.30 -9.31
CA MET A 79 9.58 -8.49 -10.16
C MET A 79 8.68 -8.36 -11.38
N LEU A 80 7.56 -7.67 -11.22
CA LEU A 80 6.62 -7.43 -12.31
C LEU A 80 6.96 -6.18 -13.12
N LYS A 81 7.94 -5.41 -12.68
CA LYS A 81 8.37 -4.17 -13.32
C LYS A 81 7.27 -3.13 -13.39
N ILE A 82 6.58 -2.96 -12.31
CA ILE A 82 5.50 -1.96 -12.22
C ILE A 82 5.68 -1.00 -11.06
#